data_67302ac71834b0a0549e80de5e7bede2
#
_entry.id   67302ac71834b0a0549e80de5e7bede2
#
_cell.length_a   1.000
_cell.length_b   1.000
_cell.length_c   1.000
_cell.angle_alpha   90.00
_cell.angle_beta   90.00
_cell.angle_gamma   90.00
#
_symmetry.space_group_name_H-M   'P 1'
#
loop_
_entity.id
_entity.type
_entity.pdbx_description
1 polymer ?
#
loop_
_entity_poly.entity_id
_entity_poly.type
_entity_poly.pdbx_seq_one_letter_code
_entity_poly.pdbx_strand_id
1 'polypeptide(L)'
;MILLNPGPVNVSARVSAALGRGDLCHREPECAELLMRIRHRLLDAFAPGGGFQAVLLTGSGTAAVETAVSSVCSPDGRLVIVSNGVYGERMAARAGAARIAHTVVESPWTSPADPDAVEAALRAPDVEAVAIVHHETTTGLLNPGGEVARRARALGKLVLVDSVCGLAGDALDLELCDLVAGTAGKCIQGFPGIAFVLVRDDVLAHLAAWPRRSLYLSLATYAVAPMPFTPPVQLAYALDEALAELLEETVPGRIARYAAAAAQLRDGFAKLGLDCVLPAGLRSNTITSLRFPADLDYPALHDRLKARGFVIYEGQGWFAREAFRVANMGALARSDFERFLAALEESLA
;
A
#
# COMPACT_ATOMS: atom_id res chain seq x y z
N MET A 1 -18.79 -13.92 1.01
CA MET A 1 -18.15 -13.58 -0.27
C MET A 1 -16.66 -13.46 -0.04
N ILE A 2 -15.86 -14.05 -0.90
CA ILE A 2 -14.39 -14.01 -0.87
C ILE A 2 -13.93 -12.93 -1.83
N LEU A 3 -13.19 -11.96 -1.28
CA LEU A 3 -12.68 -10.81 -2.02
C LEU A 3 -11.25 -11.12 -2.50
N LEU A 4 -11.12 -11.36 -3.80
CA LEU A 4 -9.84 -11.56 -4.48
C LEU A 4 -9.47 -10.34 -5.33
N ASN A 5 -9.92 -9.17 -4.89
CA ASN A 5 -9.62 -7.86 -5.46
C ASN A 5 -8.51 -7.16 -4.67
N PRO A 6 -7.82 -6.15 -5.25
CA PRO A 6 -6.72 -5.43 -4.61
C PRO A 6 -7.09 -4.56 -3.40
N GLY A 7 -8.18 -4.85 -2.71
CA GLY A 7 -8.73 -4.16 -1.56
C GLY A 7 -10.04 -3.41 -1.89
N PRO A 8 -10.99 -3.34 -0.92
CA PRO A 8 -10.86 -3.88 0.44
C PRO A 8 -10.67 -5.39 0.48
N VAL A 9 -10.24 -5.92 1.64
CA VAL A 9 -9.91 -7.34 1.84
C VAL A 9 -10.85 -8.00 2.85
N ASN A 10 -10.92 -9.33 2.85
CA ASN A 10 -11.57 -10.05 3.95
C ASN A 10 -10.75 -9.89 5.23
N VAL A 11 -11.45 -9.58 6.32
CA VAL A 11 -10.87 -9.49 7.67
C VAL A 11 -11.22 -10.73 8.48
N SER A 12 -10.50 -11.00 9.56
CA SER A 12 -10.79 -12.10 10.48
C SER A 12 -12.06 -11.85 11.29
N ALA A 13 -12.59 -12.90 11.92
CA ALA A 13 -13.70 -12.79 12.86
C ALA A 13 -13.34 -11.91 14.07
N ARG A 14 -12.08 -11.96 14.56
CA ARG A 14 -11.59 -11.13 15.66
C ARG A 14 -11.63 -9.64 15.29
N VAL A 15 -11.08 -9.29 14.13
CA VAL A 15 -11.09 -7.90 13.61
C VAL A 15 -12.51 -7.42 13.39
N SER A 16 -13.39 -8.25 12.81
CA SER A 16 -14.79 -7.90 12.59
C SER A 16 -15.54 -7.68 13.91
N ALA A 17 -15.34 -8.52 14.91
CA ALA A 17 -15.95 -8.37 16.22
C ALA A 17 -15.51 -7.10 16.96
N ALA A 18 -14.28 -6.63 16.71
CA ALA A 18 -13.76 -5.42 17.33
C ALA A 18 -14.54 -4.14 16.94
N LEU A 19 -15.23 -4.11 15.79
CA LEU A 19 -16.12 -3.00 15.39
C LEU A 19 -17.30 -2.80 16.37
N GLY A 20 -17.74 -3.86 17.04
CA GLY A 20 -18.85 -3.84 17.99
C GLY A 20 -18.46 -3.41 19.41
N ARG A 21 -17.21 -3.00 19.65
CA ARG A 21 -16.82 -2.42 20.95
C ARG A 21 -17.53 -1.09 21.18
N GLY A 22 -17.77 -0.76 22.48
CA GLY A 22 -18.50 0.44 22.86
C GLY A 22 -17.91 1.76 22.38
N ASP A 23 -18.72 2.81 22.48
CA ASP A 23 -18.29 4.16 22.08
C ASP A 23 -17.24 4.72 23.04
N LEU A 24 -16.30 5.50 22.50
CA LEU A 24 -15.34 6.30 23.25
C LEU A 24 -15.43 7.78 22.83
N CYS A 25 -15.35 8.65 23.83
CA CYS A 25 -15.10 10.05 23.55
C CYS A 25 -13.63 10.26 23.14
N HIS A 26 -13.41 10.87 21.97
CA HIS A 26 -12.06 11.04 21.43
C HIS A 26 -11.17 12.00 22.24
N ARG A 27 -11.73 12.70 23.23
CA ARG A 27 -10.99 13.62 24.12
C ARG A 27 -10.66 13.01 25.47
N GLU A 28 -11.11 11.78 25.73
CA GLU A 28 -10.85 11.07 26.96
C GLU A 28 -9.58 10.19 26.88
N PRO A 29 -8.95 9.91 28.02
CA PRO A 29 -7.71 9.12 28.08
C PRO A 29 -7.78 7.79 27.37
N GLU A 30 -8.90 7.08 27.45
CA GLU A 30 -9.08 5.74 26.88
C GLU A 30 -8.94 5.75 25.36
N CYS A 31 -9.40 6.82 24.70
CA CYS A 31 -9.20 6.96 23.25
C CYS A 31 -7.73 7.29 22.94
N ALA A 32 -7.10 8.14 23.72
CA ALA A 32 -5.67 8.43 23.58
C ALA A 32 -4.82 7.17 23.75
N GLU A 33 -5.13 6.33 24.74
CA GLU A 33 -4.47 5.05 24.98
C GLU A 33 -4.65 4.07 23.81
N LEU A 34 -5.86 3.98 23.23
CA LEU A 34 -6.12 3.16 22.04
C LEU A 34 -5.25 3.62 20.86
N LEU A 35 -5.21 4.91 20.58
CA LEU A 35 -4.42 5.46 19.47
C LEU A 35 -2.91 5.31 19.69
N MET A 36 -2.44 5.48 20.93
CA MET A 36 -1.04 5.24 21.29
C MET A 36 -0.67 3.76 21.12
N ARG A 37 -1.53 2.84 21.54
CA ARG A 37 -1.31 1.40 21.36
C ARG A 37 -1.22 1.01 19.88
N ILE A 38 -2.10 1.56 19.03
CA ILE A 38 -2.03 1.37 17.58
C ILE A 38 -0.68 1.84 17.02
N ARG A 39 -0.20 3.03 17.45
CA ARG A 39 1.10 3.55 17.04
C ARG A 39 2.25 2.65 17.45
N HIS A 40 2.26 2.21 18.71
CA HIS A 40 3.29 1.30 19.21
C HIS A 40 3.28 -0.01 18.41
N ARG A 41 2.13 -0.63 18.20
CA ARG A 41 2.01 -1.86 17.40
C ARG A 41 2.48 -1.70 15.95
N LEU A 42 2.22 -0.55 15.32
CA LEU A 42 2.78 -0.24 14.00
C LEU A 42 4.31 -0.16 14.04
N LEU A 43 4.87 0.50 15.05
CA LEU A 43 6.32 0.61 15.21
C LEU A 43 6.95 -0.74 15.57
N ASP A 44 6.35 -1.51 16.46
CA ASP A 44 6.80 -2.87 16.80
C ASP A 44 6.82 -3.80 15.58
N ALA A 45 5.81 -3.66 14.70
CA ALA A 45 5.72 -4.47 13.50
C ALA A 45 6.73 -4.07 12.41
N PHE A 46 6.96 -2.79 12.21
CA PHE A 46 7.68 -2.29 11.03
C PHE A 46 9.00 -1.59 11.33
N ALA A 47 9.16 -1.00 12.51
CA ALA A 47 10.35 -0.26 12.92
C ALA A 47 10.82 -0.65 14.34
N PRO A 48 11.05 -1.95 14.64
CA PRO A 48 11.39 -2.41 15.98
C PRO A 48 12.72 -1.84 16.49
N GLY A 49 13.60 -1.37 15.60
CA GLY A 49 14.85 -0.68 15.93
C GLY A 49 14.66 0.76 16.42
N GLY A 50 13.43 1.31 16.38
CA GLY A 50 13.13 2.70 16.72
C GLY A 50 13.45 3.70 15.60
N GLY A 51 13.50 5.00 15.96
CA GLY A 51 13.85 6.09 15.05
C GLY A 51 12.72 6.52 14.10
N PHE A 52 11.49 6.02 14.32
CA PHE A 52 10.31 6.36 13.55
C PHE A 52 9.11 6.73 14.42
N GLN A 53 8.23 7.50 13.87
CA GLN A 53 6.89 7.76 14.38
C GLN A 53 5.83 7.23 13.42
N ALA A 54 4.71 6.77 13.98
CA ALA A 54 3.52 6.40 13.21
C ALA A 54 2.50 7.56 13.28
N VAL A 55 2.30 8.26 12.19
CA VAL A 55 1.28 9.31 12.06
C VAL A 55 0.01 8.69 11.55
N LEU A 56 -1.06 8.69 12.37
CA LEU A 56 -2.37 8.12 12.01
C LEU A 56 -3.24 9.18 11.34
N LEU A 57 -3.97 8.78 10.29
CA LEU A 57 -4.84 9.63 9.49
C LEU A 57 -6.22 8.96 9.34
N THR A 58 -7.28 9.74 9.54
CA THR A 58 -8.62 9.29 9.12
C THR A 58 -8.73 9.41 7.61
N GLY A 59 -8.88 8.28 6.93
CA GLY A 59 -8.97 8.24 5.48
C GLY A 59 -8.47 6.95 4.85
N SER A 60 -8.47 6.90 3.54
CA SER A 60 -7.90 5.79 2.77
C SER A 60 -6.37 5.92 2.66
N GLY A 61 -5.69 4.89 2.12
CA GLY A 61 -4.26 4.99 1.79
C GLY A 61 -3.91 6.20 0.91
N THR A 62 -4.86 6.67 0.10
CA THR A 62 -4.71 7.93 -0.66
C THR A 62 -4.43 9.13 0.25
N ALA A 63 -5.08 9.22 1.42
CA ALA A 63 -4.82 10.31 2.36
C ALA A 63 -3.41 10.26 2.93
N ALA A 64 -2.87 9.06 3.23
CA ALA A 64 -1.49 8.91 3.69
C ALA A 64 -0.48 9.34 2.62
N VAL A 65 -0.65 8.88 1.37
CA VAL A 65 0.23 9.25 0.26
C VAL A 65 0.15 10.76 -0.02
N GLU A 66 -1.04 11.34 -0.03
CA GLU A 66 -1.21 12.78 -0.26
C GLU A 66 -0.61 13.61 0.88
N THR A 67 -0.77 13.17 2.13
CA THR A 67 -0.13 13.81 3.29
C THR A 67 1.39 13.78 3.18
N ALA A 68 1.96 12.62 2.82
CA ALA A 68 3.41 12.46 2.66
C ALA A 68 3.95 13.29 1.50
N VAL A 69 3.33 13.22 0.31
CA VAL A 69 3.71 14.01 -0.87
C VAL A 69 3.63 15.51 -0.58
N SER A 70 2.54 15.97 0.07
CA SER A 70 2.33 17.39 0.40
C SER A 70 3.34 17.94 1.42
N SER A 71 4.02 17.06 2.16
CA SER A 71 4.90 17.44 3.27
C SER A 71 6.39 17.24 2.97
N VAL A 72 6.77 16.43 1.97
CA VAL A 72 8.14 15.92 1.81
C VAL A 72 9.14 16.93 1.24
N CYS A 73 8.69 18.01 0.62
CA CYS A 73 9.56 19.05 0.06
C CYS A 73 9.29 20.42 0.67
N SER A 74 10.35 21.23 0.76
CA SER A 74 10.28 22.66 1.08
C SER A 74 9.46 23.43 0.03
N PRO A 75 9.07 24.70 0.27
CA PRO A 75 8.35 25.49 -0.73
C PRO A 75 9.03 25.58 -2.09
N ASP A 76 10.35 25.64 -2.10
CA ASP A 76 11.19 25.79 -3.32
C ASP A 76 11.80 24.46 -3.77
N GLY A 77 11.58 23.38 -3.04
CA GLY A 77 12.12 22.06 -3.33
C GLY A 77 11.36 21.33 -4.43
N ARG A 78 12.05 20.42 -5.10
CA ARG A 78 11.53 19.55 -6.17
C ARG A 78 11.45 18.11 -5.72
N LEU A 79 10.37 17.42 -6.11
CA LEU A 79 10.16 15.99 -5.91
C LEU A 79 10.43 15.23 -7.22
N VAL A 80 11.28 14.21 -7.19
CA VAL A 80 11.36 13.21 -8.26
C VAL A 80 10.32 12.13 -7.99
N ILE A 81 9.48 11.82 -8.98
CA ILE A 81 8.42 10.83 -8.86
C ILE A 81 8.67 9.73 -9.86
N VAL A 82 8.76 8.50 -9.37
CA VAL A 82 8.86 7.30 -10.21
C VAL A 82 7.46 6.84 -10.57
N SER A 83 7.18 6.69 -11.88
CA SER A 83 5.88 6.33 -12.39
C SER A 83 5.96 5.18 -13.40
N ASN A 84 5.35 4.05 -13.06
CA ASN A 84 5.15 2.90 -13.94
C ASN A 84 3.78 2.26 -13.73
N GLY A 85 2.78 3.08 -13.42
CA GLY A 85 1.40 2.69 -13.26
C GLY A 85 0.54 3.81 -12.69
N VAL A 86 -0.74 3.52 -12.52
CA VAL A 86 -1.75 4.49 -12.05
C VAL A 86 -1.38 5.15 -10.72
N TYR A 87 -0.69 4.43 -9.81
CA TYR A 87 -0.37 4.98 -8.50
C TYR A 87 0.80 5.96 -8.55
N GLY A 88 1.79 5.71 -9.42
CA GLY A 88 2.83 6.69 -9.74
C GLY A 88 2.26 7.95 -10.41
N GLU A 89 1.38 7.79 -11.40
CA GLU A 89 0.66 8.91 -12.04
C GLU A 89 -0.16 9.71 -11.04
N ARG A 90 -0.84 9.05 -10.09
CA ARG A 90 -1.58 9.73 -9.00
C ARG A 90 -0.67 10.50 -8.05
N MET A 91 0.55 10.02 -7.79
CA MET A 91 1.51 10.80 -7.01
C MET A 91 1.91 12.08 -7.73
N ALA A 92 2.16 12.02 -9.03
CA ALA A 92 2.44 13.20 -9.85
C ALA A 92 1.27 14.20 -9.86
N ALA A 93 0.04 13.69 -10.02
CA ALA A 93 -1.16 14.53 -9.96
C ALA A 93 -1.33 15.23 -8.59
N ARG A 94 -1.01 14.54 -7.48
CA ARG A 94 -1.04 15.13 -6.13
C ARG A 94 0.03 16.20 -5.95
N ALA A 95 1.27 15.94 -6.41
CA ALA A 95 2.33 16.94 -6.38
C ALA A 95 1.92 18.19 -7.16
N GLY A 96 1.32 18.03 -8.34
CA GLY A 96 0.76 19.13 -9.13
C GLY A 96 -0.34 19.89 -8.40
N ALA A 97 -1.31 19.18 -7.80
CA ALA A 97 -2.40 19.79 -7.02
C ALA A 97 -1.87 20.55 -5.79
N ALA A 98 -0.82 20.04 -5.14
CA ALA A 98 -0.14 20.70 -4.02
C ALA A 98 0.85 21.79 -4.46
N ARG A 99 0.98 22.07 -5.76
CA ARG A 99 1.91 23.03 -6.36
C ARG A 99 3.37 22.76 -5.99
N ILE A 100 3.75 21.49 -5.91
CA ILE A 100 5.13 21.05 -5.70
C ILE A 100 5.81 20.93 -7.05
N ALA A 101 6.96 21.57 -7.22
CA ALA A 101 7.82 21.35 -8.39
C ALA A 101 8.22 19.87 -8.42
N HIS A 102 7.99 19.19 -9.53
CA HIS A 102 8.30 17.77 -9.63
C HIS A 102 8.81 17.38 -11.02
N THR A 103 9.57 16.30 -11.05
CA THR A 103 10.03 15.62 -12.26
C THR A 103 9.52 14.18 -12.22
N VAL A 104 8.89 13.72 -13.29
CA VAL A 104 8.42 12.34 -13.40
C VAL A 104 9.44 11.54 -14.19
N VAL A 105 9.90 10.42 -13.60
CA VAL A 105 10.70 9.40 -14.28
C VAL A 105 9.76 8.26 -14.63
N GLU A 106 9.42 8.17 -15.90
CA GLU A 106 8.45 7.19 -16.39
C GLU A 106 9.12 5.91 -16.88
N SER A 107 8.46 4.78 -16.62
CA SER A 107 8.76 3.48 -17.21
C SER A 107 7.46 2.84 -17.70
N PRO A 108 7.50 1.90 -18.66
CA PRO A 108 6.31 1.15 -19.04
C PRO A 108 5.69 0.44 -17.83
N TRP A 109 4.36 0.35 -17.78
CA TRP A 109 3.63 -0.20 -16.63
C TRP A 109 3.99 -1.64 -16.24
N THR A 110 4.54 -2.41 -17.19
CA THR A 110 5.00 -3.78 -16.96
C THR A 110 6.51 -3.91 -16.77
N SER A 111 7.20 -2.78 -16.66
CA SER A 111 8.64 -2.71 -16.45
C SER A 111 8.96 -2.06 -15.11
N PRO A 112 9.99 -2.54 -14.40
CA PRO A 112 10.42 -1.89 -13.17
C PRO A 112 10.95 -0.48 -13.45
N ALA A 113 11.00 0.34 -12.41
CA ALA A 113 11.71 1.62 -12.46
C ALA A 113 13.18 1.40 -12.90
N ASP A 114 13.70 2.32 -13.70
CA ASP A 114 15.12 2.36 -14.04
C ASP A 114 15.90 3.17 -12.98
N PRO A 115 16.72 2.53 -12.13
CA PRO A 115 17.47 3.24 -11.09
C PRO A 115 18.49 4.25 -11.64
N ASP A 116 19.03 4.04 -12.84
CA ASP A 116 19.99 4.96 -13.43
C ASP A 116 19.30 6.24 -13.90
N ALA A 117 18.14 6.14 -14.52
CA ALA A 117 17.32 7.29 -14.89
C ALA A 117 16.83 8.07 -13.67
N VAL A 118 16.44 7.37 -12.58
CA VAL A 118 16.06 8.00 -11.31
C VAL A 118 17.25 8.75 -10.71
N GLU A 119 18.42 8.12 -10.62
CA GLU A 119 19.63 8.76 -10.10
C GLU A 119 20.02 10.01 -10.89
N ALA A 120 19.94 9.95 -12.21
CA ALA A 120 20.22 11.11 -13.07
C ALA A 120 19.28 12.29 -12.74
N ALA A 121 17.99 12.03 -12.54
CA ALA A 121 17.01 13.05 -12.15
C ALA A 121 17.28 13.62 -10.76
N LEU A 122 17.75 12.79 -9.80
CA LEU A 122 18.07 13.20 -8.42
C LEU A 122 19.26 14.15 -8.30
N ARG A 123 20.12 14.24 -9.32
CA ARG A 123 21.32 15.11 -9.30
C ARG A 123 20.99 16.59 -9.49
N ALA A 124 19.77 16.95 -9.87
CA ALA A 124 19.37 18.36 -9.99
C ALA A 124 19.44 19.05 -8.61
N PRO A 125 19.99 20.28 -8.54
CA PRO A 125 20.33 20.92 -7.26
C PRO A 125 19.12 21.26 -6.40
N ASP A 126 17.94 21.50 -7.00
CA ASP A 126 16.69 21.81 -6.33
C ASP A 126 15.88 20.56 -5.92
N VAL A 127 16.35 19.35 -6.26
CA VAL A 127 15.70 18.11 -5.85
C VAL A 127 16.01 17.84 -4.37
N GLU A 128 14.95 17.56 -3.59
CA GLU A 128 15.06 17.26 -2.16
C GLU A 128 14.65 15.81 -1.85
N ALA A 129 13.77 15.21 -2.66
CA ALA A 129 13.23 13.89 -2.37
C ALA A 129 12.92 13.08 -3.65
N VAL A 130 12.83 11.76 -3.46
CA VAL A 130 12.22 10.84 -4.42
C VAL A 130 10.96 10.20 -3.82
N ALA A 131 9.94 10.00 -4.65
CA ALA A 131 8.75 9.23 -4.32
C ALA A 131 8.60 8.04 -5.28
N ILE A 132 8.41 6.85 -4.71
CA ILE A 132 8.27 5.61 -5.47
C ILE A 132 7.14 4.75 -4.91
N VAL A 133 6.38 4.08 -5.78
CA VAL A 133 5.44 3.04 -5.39
C VAL A 133 6.20 1.74 -5.18
N HIS A 134 6.12 1.15 -3.98
CA HIS A 134 6.76 -0.13 -3.65
C HIS A 134 6.14 -1.27 -4.47
N HIS A 135 4.82 -1.42 -4.38
CA HIS A 135 4.04 -2.41 -5.10
C HIS A 135 2.99 -1.70 -5.96
N GLU A 136 3.24 -1.62 -7.26
CA GLU A 136 2.31 -1.00 -8.21
C GLU A 136 1.09 -1.90 -8.43
N THR A 137 -0.01 -1.53 -7.79
CA THR A 137 -1.27 -2.30 -7.76
C THR A 137 -1.93 -2.43 -9.13
N THR A 138 -1.60 -1.54 -10.07
CA THR A 138 -2.12 -1.56 -11.44
C THR A 138 -1.83 -2.90 -12.11
N THR A 139 -0.60 -3.38 -11.97
CA THR A 139 -0.08 -4.57 -12.65
C THR A 139 0.35 -5.70 -11.70
N GLY A 140 0.52 -5.41 -10.41
CA GLY A 140 1.11 -6.33 -9.44
C GLY A 140 2.65 -6.31 -9.46
N LEU A 141 3.25 -5.26 -10.03
CA LEU A 141 4.69 -5.12 -10.16
C LEU A 141 5.33 -4.65 -8.85
N LEU A 142 6.40 -5.34 -8.43
CA LEU A 142 7.24 -4.94 -7.32
C LEU A 142 8.42 -4.11 -7.84
N ASN A 143 8.49 -2.85 -7.44
CA ASN A 143 9.55 -1.93 -7.86
C ASN A 143 10.85 -2.17 -7.08
N PRO A 144 12.03 -1.84 -7.66
CA PRO A 144 13.34 -1.95 -7.02
C PRO A 144 13.56 -0.81 -6.01
N GLY A 145 12.59 -0.62 -5.08
CA GLY A 145 12.57 0.49 -4.12
C GLY A 145 13.83 0.59 -3.26
N GLY A 146 14.40 -0.54 -2.85
CA GLY A 146 15.65 -0.57 -2.09
C GLY A 146 16.86 -0.04 -2.87
N GLU A 147 16.95 -0.29 -4.18
CA GLU A 147 18.04 0.26 -5.01
C GLU A 147 17.88 1.76 -5.21
N VAL A 148 16.67 2.21 -5.56
CA VAL A 148 16.34 3.64 -5.68
C VAL A 148 16.63 4.38 -4.37
N ALA A 149 16.23 3.80 -3.24
CA ALA A 149 16.44 4.39 -1.92
C ALA A 149 17.93 4.53 -1.57
N ARG A 150 18.75 3.49 -1.82
CA ARG A 150 20.21 3.57 -1.57
C ARG A 150 20.86 4.67 -2.38
N ARG A 151 20.51 4.81 -3.67
CA ARG A 151 21.04 5.88 -4.54
C ARG A 151 20.59 7.26 -4.11
N ALA A 152 19.33 7.45 -3.75
CA ALA A 152 18.79 8.70 -3.24
C ALA A 152 19.51 9.14 -1.96
N ARG A 153 19.68 8.22 -1.00
CA ARG A 153 20.38 8.50 0.27
C ARG A 153 21.86 8.84 0.04
N ALA A 154 22.53 8.18 -0.90
CA ALA A 154 23.92 8.53 -1.27
C ALA A 154 24.05 9.97 -1.81
N LEU A 155 22.97 10.53 -2.37
CA LEU A 155 22.89 11.92 -2.81
C LEU A 155 22.29 12.86 -1.76
N GLY A 156 22.04 12.38 -0.53
CA GLY A 156 21.44 13.17 0.55
C GLY A 156 19.98 13.54 0.33
N LYS A 157 19.24 12.77 -0.47
CA LYS A 157 17.82 13.01 -0.80
C LYS A 157 16.92 12.17 0.07
N LEU A 158 15.75 12.72 0.45
CA LEU A 158 14.71 11.99 1.18
C LEU A 158 14.02 10.95 0.31
N VAL A 159 13.58 9.86 0.93
CA VAL A 159 12.92 8.72 0.28
C VAL A 159 11.50 8.55 0.82
N LEU A 160 10.52 8.84 -0.04
CA LEU A 160 9.10 8.56 0.20
C LEU A 160 8.69 7.29 -0.54
N VAL A 161 8.16 6.33 0.19
CA VAL A 161 7.65 5.07 -0.38
C VAL A 161 6.13 4.97 -0.18
N ASP A 162 5.38 4.87 -1.27
CA ASP A 162 4.00 4.41 -1.24
C ASP A 162 3.99 2.88 -1.10
N SER A 163 3.81 2.39 0.12
CA SER A 163 3.67 0.97 0.43
C SER A 163 2.25 0.60 0.88
N VAL A 164 1.25 1.38 0.46
CA VAL A 164 -0.17 1.15 0.78
C VAL A 164 -0.60 -0.27 0.45
N CYS A 165 -0.12 -0.83 -0.65
CA CYS A 165 -0.44 -2.20 -1.06
C CYS A 165 0.62 -3.23 -0.67
N GLY A 166 1.88 -2.81 -0.49
CA GLY A 166 3.02 -3.71 -0.25
C GLY A 166 3.33 -3.97 1.22
N LEU A 167 3.00 -3.05 2.13
CA LEU A 167 3.40 -3.15 3.55
C LEU A 167 2.77 -4.37 4.22
N ALA A 168 3.58 -5.24 4.81
CA ALA A 168 3.25 -6.59 5.31
C ALA A 168 2.88 -7.61 4.21
N GLY A 169 2.95 -7.25 2.92
CA GLY A 169 2.74 -8.17 1.79
C GLY A 169 4.02 -8.55 1.08
N ASP A 170 4.92 -7.58 0.97
CA ASP A 170 6.22 -7.71 0.34
C ASP A 170 7.31 -7.12 1.25
N ALA A 171 8.54 -7.59 1.11
CA ALA A 171 9.65 -7.12 1.93
C ALA A 171 10.00 -5.65 1.61
N LEU A 172 10.10 -4.83 2.63
CA LEU A 172 10.54 -3.45 2.55
C LEU A 172 11.55 -3.17 3.65
N ASP A 173 12.72 -2.66 3.29
CA ASP A 173 13.72 -2.21 4.24
C ASP A 173 13.41 -0.77 4.67
N LEU A 174 12.83 -0.62 5.86
CA LEU A 174 12.48 0.70 6.40
C LEU A 174 13.72 1.57 6.69
N GLU A 175 14.87 0.99 6.96
CA GLU A 175 16.10 1.76 7.23
C GLU A 175 16.54 2.61 6.04
N LEU A 176 16.15 2.20 4.84
CA LEU A 176 16.40 2.94 3.60
C LEU A 176 15.34 4.02 3.31
N CYS A 177 14.23 4.05 4.05
CA CYS A 177 13.10 4.94 3.82
C CYS A 177 13.08 6.07 4.85
N ASP A 178 12.56 7.23 4.44
CA ASP A 178 12.35 8.37 5.34
C ASP A 178 10.86 8.53 5.66
N LEU A 179 9.99 8.28 4.67
CA LEU A 179 8.55 8.25 4.81
C LEU A 179 7.97 7.01 4.13
N VAL A 180 7.10 6.28 4.81
CA VAL A 180 6.38 5.12 4.24
C VAL A 180 4.89 5.28 4.48
N ALA A 181 4.12 5.41 3.39
CA ALA A 181 2.66 5.47 3.45
C ALA A 181 2.06 4.06 3.49
N GLY A 182 1.13 3.84 4.43
CA GLY A 182 0.42 2.58 4.63
C GLY A 182 -1.06 2.76 4.92
N THR A 183 -1.81 1.66 4.99
CA THR A 183 -3.25 1.66 5.31
C THR A 183 -3.68 0.38 6.00
N ALA A 184 -4.74 0.48 6.81
CA ALA A 184 -5.35 -0.67 7.49
C ALA A 184 -5.94 -1.70 6.51
N GLY A 185 -6.61 -1.25 5.45
CA GLY A 185 -7.49 -2.05 4.59
C GLY A 185 -6.82 -2.88 3.49
N LYS A 186 -5.54 -3.24 3.66
CA LYS A 186 -4.75 -4.05 2.72
C LYS A 186 -4.09 -5.23 3.46
N CYS A 187 -2.78 -5.42 3.33
CA CYS A 187 -2.07 -6.56 3.91
C CYS A 187 -2.06 -6.59 5.45
N ILE A 188 -2.38 -5.49 6.12
CA ILE A 188 -2.60 -5.45 7.59
C ILE A 188 -3.90 -6.17 7.99
N GLN A 189 -4.86 -6.31 7.06
CA GLN A 189 -6.15 -6.99 7.25
C GLN A 189 -7.10 -6.28 8.23
N GLY A 190 -7.01 -4.95 8.30
CA GLY A 190 -8.02 -4.12 8.96
C GLY A 190 -9.08 -3.61 7.98
N PHE A 191 -10.05 -2.87 8.49
CA PHE A 191 -11.04 -2.18 7.65
C PHE A 191 -10.45 -0.91 7.02
N PRO A 192 -10.89 -0.51 5.81
CA PRO A 192 -10.60 0.81 5.26
C PRO A 192 -11.13 1.93 6.14
N GLY A 193 -10.40 3.05 6.22
CA GLY A 193 -10.83 4.26 6.96
C GLY A 193 -9.77 4.82 7.90
N ILE A 194 -8.71 4.05 8.19
CA ILE A 194 -7.49 4.56 8.83
C ILE A 194 -6.30 4.24 7.93
N ALA A 195 -5.50 5.28 7.69
CA ALA A 195 -4.20 5.17 7.01
C ALA A 195 -3.13 5.78 7.92
N PHE A 196 -1.87 5.59 7.56
CA PHE A 196 -0.77 6.09 8.37
C PHE A 196 0.46 6.39 7.51
N VAL A 197 1.34 7.24 8.06
CA VAL A 197 2.69 7.44 7.54
C VAL A 197 3.67 7.05 8.65
N LEU A 198 4.54 6.10 8.37
CA LEU A 198 5.74 5.87 9.18
C LEU A 198 6.78 6.89 8.71
N VAL A 199 7.27 7.69 9.60
CA VAL A 199 8.21 8.79 9.28
C VAL A 199 9.34 8.81 10.29
N ARG A 200 10.57 9.01 9.82
CA ARG A 200 11.75 9.12 10.69
C ARG A 200 11.62 10.33 11.63
N ASP A 201 12.08 10.19 12.86
CA ASP A 201 11.98 11.23 13.89
C ASP A 201 12.62 12.54 13.47
N ASP A 202 13.85 12.47 12.95
CA ASP A 202 14.64 13.62 12.49
C ASP A 202 13.98 14.28 11.26
N VAL A 203 13.44 13.49 10.35
CA VAL A 203 12.72 13.97 9.17
C VAL A 203 11.43 14.66 9.57
N LEU A 204 10.61 14.06 10.46
CA LEU A 204 9.36 14.68 10.90
C LEU A 204 9.62 16.05 11.57
N ALA A 205 10.64 16.15 12.40
CA ALA A 205 11.03 17.41 13.02
C ALA A 205 11.43 18.47 11.98
N HIS A 206 12.16 18.07 10.94
CA HIS A 206 12.55 18.95 9.85
C HIS A 206 11.35 19.41 9.01
N LEU A 207 10.46 18.48 8.60
CA LEU A 207 9.27 18.79 7.82
C LEU A 207 8.28 19.69 8.59
N ALA A 208 8.22 19.58 9.91
CA ALA A 208 7.33 20.37 10.75
C ALA A 208 7.70 21.87 10.77
N ALA A 209 8.93 22.22 10.41
CA ALA A 209 9.38 23.61 10.31
C ALA A 209 8.92 24.34 9.04
N TRP A 210 8.42 23.59 8.01
CA TRP A 210 8.02 24.18 6.75
C TRP A 210 6.57 24.70 6.76
N PRO A 211 6.23 25.68 5.90
CA PRO A 211 4.85 26.11 5.69
C PRO A 211 3.97 24.95 5.25
N ARG A 212 2.81 24.83 5.87
CA ARG A 212 1.84 23.76 5.55
C ARG A 212 1.12 24.06 4.24
N ARG A 213 1.06 23.09 3.32
CA ARG A 213 0.24 23.16 2.12
C ARG A 213 -1.24 22.79 2.37
N SER A 214 -1.50 22.08 3.45
CA SER A 214 -2.83 21.67 3.90
C SER A 214 -2.89 21.73 5.43
N LEU A 215 -4.07 22.02 5.99
CA LEU A 215 -4.27 21.90 7.44
C LEU A 215 -4.48 20.41 7.82
N TYR A 216 -5.33 19.71 7.08
CA TYR A 216 -5.70 18.32 7.40
C TYR A 216 -4.68 17.30 6.89
N LEU A 217 -4.20 17.45 5.67
CA LEU A 217 -3.21 16.55 5.03
C LEU A 217 -1.80 17.12 5.15
N SER A 218 -1.28 17.21 6.39
CA SER A 218 0.05 17.74 6.69
C SER A 218 0.69 17.02 7.86
N LEU A 219 1.86 16.42 7.67
CA LEU A 219 2.61 15.77 8.74
C LEU A 219 2.90 16.72 9.91
N ALA A 220 3.17 18.00 9.63
CA ALA A 220 3.40 19.02 10.65
C ALA A 220 2.18 19.23 11.59
N THR A 221 0.95 19.01 11.10
CA THR A 221 -0.25 19.07 11.93
C THR A 221 -0.30 17.92 12.93
N TYR A 222 0.06 16.71 12.47
CA TYR A 222 0.02 15.50 13.29
C TYR A 222 1.27 15.31 14.16
N ALA A 223 2.35 16.05 13.89
CA ALA A 223 3.55 16.04 14.72
C ALA A 223 3.31 16.61 16.13
N VAL A 224 2.38 17.58 16.26
CA VAL A 224 2.08 18.26 17.53
C VAL A 224 0.99 17.58 18.36
N ALA A 225 0.17 16.74 17.73
CA ALA A 225 -0.89 16.00 18.40
C ALA A 225 -1.11 14.64 17.71
N PRO A 226 -1.25 13.55 18.46
CA PRO A 226 -1.35 12.20 17.92
C PRO A 226 -2.51 11.99 16.92
N MET A 227 -3.64 12.63 17.16
CA MET A 227 -4.76 12.71 16.23
C MET A 227 -5.51 14.00 16.52
N PRO A 228 -5.18 15.10 15.83
CA PRO A 228 -5.72 16.43 16.13
C PRO A 228 -7.20 16.60 15.76
N PHE A 229 -7.77 15.64 15.03
CA PHE A 229 -9.16 15.62 14.56
C PHE A 229 -9.87 14.37 15.08
N THR A 230 -11.23 14.37 15.00
CA THR A 230 -12.05 13.24 15.48
C THR A 230 -11.72 11.94 14.76
N PRO A 231 -11.25 10.89 15.46
CA PRO A 231 -10.93 9.60 14.87
C PRO A 231 -12.19 8.74 14.68
N PRO A 232 -12.17 7.79 13.75
CA PRO A 232 -13.19 6.75 13.63
C PRO A 232 -12.92 5.64 14.66
N VAL A 233 -13.41 5.80 15.89
CA VAL A 233 -13.07 4.96 17.05
C VAL A 233 -13.32 3.47 16.79
N GLN A 234 -14.44 3.10 16.17
CA GLN A 234 -14.76 1.70 15.86
C GLN A 234 -13.73 1.09 14.91
N LEU A 235 -13.28 1.86 13.90
CA LEU A 235 -12.21 1.42 13.00
C LEU A 235 -10.85 1.38 13.69
N ALA A 236 -10.63 2.22 14.70
CA ALA A 236 -9.41 2.17 15.51
C ALA A 236 -9.35 0.87 16.33
N TYR A 237 -10.46 0.43 16.92
CA TYR A 237 -10.53 -0.88 17.59
C TYR A 237 -10.23 -2.03 16.63
N ALA A 238 -10.79 -1.99 15.43
CA ALA A 238 -10.54 -3.01 14.41
C ALA A 238 -9.09 -3.02 13.93
N LEU A 239 -8.47 -1.84 13.79
CA LEU A 239 -7.05 -1.73 13.44
C LEU A 239 -6.14 -2.23 14.56
N ASP A 240 -6.46 -1.89 15.82
CA ASP A 240 -5.73 -2.38 16.98
C ASP A 240 -5.70 -3.93 17.01
N GLU A 241 -6.84 -4.56 16.72
CA GLU A 241 -6.96 -6.02 16.66
C GLU A 241 -6.20 -6.62 15.46
N ALA A 242 -6.30 -5.98 14.27
CA ALA A 242 -5.58 -6.43 13.08
C ALA A 242 -4.04 -6.36 13.26
N LEU A 243 -3.57 -5.35 13.98
CA LEU A 243 -2.15 -5.23 14.33
C LEU A 243 -1.73 -6.25 15.40
N ALA A 244 -2.62 -6.61 16.33
CA ALA A 244 -2.36 -7.71 17.27
C ALA A 244 -2.16 -9.02 16.52
N GLU A 245 -3.06 -9.37 15.59
CA GLU A 245 -2.91 -10.55 14.72
C GLU A 245 -1.65 -10.49 13.85
N LEU A 246 -1.26 -9.32 13.37
CA LEU A 246 -0.02 -9.16 12.59
C LEU A 246 1.22 -9.42 13.43
N LEU A 247 1.24 -8.94 14.68
CA LEU A 247 2.35 -9.17 15.61
C LEU A 247 2.43 -10.64 16.06
N GLU A 248 1.27 -11.31 16.28
CA GLU A 248 1.19 -12.73 16.57
C GLU A 248 1.74 -13.59 15.41
N GLU A 249 1.39 -13.26 14.17
CA GLU A 249 1.88 -13.94 12.96
C GLU A 249 3.31 -13.52 12.59
N THR A 250 3.73 -12.36 12.96
CA THR A 250 4.91 -11.61 12.53
C THR A 250 4.84 -11.09 11.08
N VAL A 251 5.51 -9.98 10.77
CA VAL A 251 5.57 -9.45 9.40
C VAL A 251 6.23 -10.44 8.43
N PRO A 252 7.38 -11.07 8.75
CA PRO A 252 7.94 -12.13 7.90
C PRO A 252 7.00 -13.32 7.69
N GLY A 253 6.27 -13.75 8.73
CA GLY A 253 5.27 -14.83 8.65
C GLY A 253 4.13 -14.47 7.70
N ARG A 254 3.60 -13.22 7.79
CA ARG A 254 2.57 -12.70 6.89
C ARG A 254 3.03 -12.68 5.43
N ILE A 255 4.24 -12.19 5.18
CA ILE A 255 4.85 -12.17 3.83
C ILE A 255 5.00 -13.59 3.29
N ALA A 256 5.51 -14.53 4.10
CA ALA A 256 5.65 -15.92 3.70
C ALA A 256 4.31 -16.58 3.36
N ARG A 257 3.26 -16.32 4.15
CA ARG A 257 1.89 -16.82 3.88
C ARG A 257 1.34 -16.27 2.57
N TYR A 258 1.51 -14.98 2.28
CA TYR A 258 1.09 -14.40 1.02
C TYR A 258 1.89 -14.94 -0.18
N ALA A 259 3.20 -15.13 -0.03
CA ALA A 259 4.03 -15.74 -1.06
C ALA A 259 3.58 -17.18 -1.40
N ALA A 260 3.28 -17.98 -0.37
CA ALA A 260 2.75 -19.34 -0.56
C ALA A 260 1.38 -19.34 -1.26
N ALA A 261 0.48 -18.44 -0.88
CA ALA A 261 -0.83 -18.27 -1.51
C ALA A 261 -0.69 -17.84 -2.99
N ALA A 262 0.21 -16.89 -3.27
CA ALA A 262 0.49 -16.46 -4.64
C ALA A 262 1.06 -17.59 -5.51
N ALA A 263 1.95 -18.40 -4.96
CA ALA A 263 2.49 -19.58 -5.66
C ALA A 263 1.38 -20.58 -6.00
N GLN A 264 0.52 -20.93 -5.01
CA GLN A 264 -0.62 -21.82 -5.22
C GLN A 264 -1.55 -21.32 -6.34
N LEU A 265 -1.90 -20.03 -6.32
CA LEU A 265 -2.76 -19.44 -7.35
C LEU A 265 -2.11 -19.44 -8.73
N ARG A 266 -0.83 -19.06 -8.82
CA ARG A 266 -0.08 -19.02 -10.09
C ARG A 266 0.10 -20.39 -10.70
N ASP A 267 0.34 -21.41 -9.88
CA ASP A 267 0.37 -22.81 -10.33
C ASP A 267 -0.99 -23.25 -10.87
N GLY A 268 -2.08 -22.85 -10.20
CA GLY A 268 -3.44 -23.09 -10.67
C GLY A 268 -3.73 -22.37 -11.99
N PHE A 269 -3.39 -21.11 -12.12
CA PHE A 269 -3.56 -20.33 -13.36
C PHE A 269 -2.81 -20.96 -14.54
N ALA A 270 -1.57 -21.39 -14.33
CA ALA A 270 -0.78 -22.06 -15.36
C ALA A 270 -1.45 -23.37 -15.84
N LYS A 271 -2.04 -24.17 -14.93
CA LYS A 271 -2.80 -25.38 -15.28
C LYS A 271 -4.06 -25.07 -16.08
N LEU A 272 -4.68 -23.90 -15.88
CA LEU A 272 -5.83 -23.41 -16.63
C LEU A 272 -5.45 -22.70 -17.94
N GLY A 273 -4.16 -22.65 -18.30
CA GLY A 273 -3.66 -21.97 -19.50
C GLY A 273 -3.73 -20.46 -19.43
N LEU A 274 -3.78 -19.87 -18.22
CA LEU A 274 -3.81 -18.43 -18.01
C LEU A 274 -2.40 -17.87 -17.83
N ASP A 275 -2.03 -16.90 -18.65
CA ASP A 275 -0.71 -16.27 -18.65
C ASP A 275 -0.64 -15.08 -17.69
N CYS A 276 0.37 -15.08 -16.82
CA CYS A 276 0.71 -13.90 -16.02
C CYS A 276 1.31 -12.81 -16.91
N VAL A 277 0.87 -11.56 -16.71
CA VAL A 277 1.38 -10.41 -17.45
C VAL A 277 2.86 -10.15 -17.16
N LEU A 278 3.24 -10.25 -15.89
CA LEU A 278 4.61 -9.96 -15.45
C LEU A 278 5.48 -11.22 -15.41
N PRO A 279 6.78 -11.11 -15.70
CA PRO A 279 7.74 -12.18 -15.45
C PRO A 279 7.87 -12.46 -13.94
N ALA A 280 8.25 -13.70 -13.57
CA ALA A 280 8.24 -14.17 -12.18
C ALA A 280 9.00 -13.28 -11.19
N GLY A 281 10.17 -12.76 -11.60
CA GLY A 281 11.04 -11.94 -10.73
C GLY A 281 10.52 -10.52 -10.45
N LEU A 282 9.45 -10.09 -11.11
CA LEU A 282 8.88 -8.76 -10.93
C LEU A 282 7.52 -8.75 -10.21
N ARG A 283 6.99 -9.93 -9.86
CA ARG A 283 5.65 -10.07 -9.27
C ARG A 283 5.67 -9.85 -7.77
N SER A 284 4.71 -9.08 -7.27
CA SER A 284 4.43 -9.02 -5.83
C SER A 284 3.86 -10.33 -5.29
N ASN A 285 3.86 -10.50 -3.98
CA ASN A 285 3.26 -11.66 -3.30
C ASN A 285 1.74 -11.59 -3.18
N THR A 286 1.09 -10.49 -3.59
CA THR A 286 -0.31 -10.24 -3.20
C THR A 286 -1.25 -9.97 -4.37
N ILE A 287 -0.73 -9.69 -5.56
CA ILE A 287 -1.53 -9.45 -6.77
C ILE A 287 -0.90 -10.19 -7.95
N THR A 288 -1.74 -10.88 -8.70
CA THR A 288 -1.37 -11.47 -9.99
C THR A 288 -2.27 -10.90 -11.07
N SER A 289 -1.68 -10.26 -12.07
CA SER A 289 -2.37 -9.84 -13.29
C SER A 289 -2.26 -10.92 -14.34
N LEU A 290 -3.39 -11.29 -14.91
CA LEU A 290 -3.54 -12.35 -15.90
C LEU A 290 -4.00 -11.73 -17.23
N ARG A 291 -3.37 -12.11 -18.34
CA ARG A 291 -3.82 -11.71 -19.67
C ARG A 291 -5.20 -12.28 -19.95
N PHE A 292 -6.01 -11.53 -20.65
CA PHE A 292 -7.25 -12.11 -21.17
C PHE A 292 -6.92 -13.19 -22.20
N PRO A 293 -7.50 -14.40 -22.04
CA PRO A 293 -7.59 -15.34 -23.16
C PRO A 293 -8.31 -14.70 -24.35
N ALA A 294 -7.99 -15.16 -25.57
CA ALA A 294 -8.77 -14.77 -26.74
C ALA A 294 -10.26 -15.07 -26.47
N ASP A 295 -11.12 -14.15 -26.86
CA ASP A 295 -12.58 -14.28 -26.72
C ASP A 295 -13.13 -14.30 -25.29
N LEU A 296 -12.33 -13.99 -24.24
CA LEU A 296 -12.84 -13.87 -22.88
C LEU A 296 -13.72 -12.63 -22.71
N ASP A 297 -14.99 -12.86 -22.38
CA ASP A 297 -15.89 -11.82 -21.86
C ASP A 297 -15.65 -11.65 -20.35
N TYR A 298 -14.88 -10.63 -19.96
CA TYR A 298 -14.59 -10.38 -18.55
C TYR A 298 -15.83 -10.09 -17.71
N PRO A 299 -16.80 -9.25 -18.13
CA PRO A 299 -18.06 -9.08 -17.42
C PRO A 299 -18.78 -10.40 -17.14
N ALA A 300 -18.88 -11.30 -18.13
CA ALA A 300 -19.49 -12.60 -17.95
C ALA A 300 -18.68 -13.49 -16.98
N LEU A 301 -17.35 -13.50 -17.07
CA LEU A 301 -16.49 -14.22 -16.12
C LEU A 301 -16.68 -13.68 -14.69
N HIS A 302 -16.66 -12.36 -14.53
CA HIS A 302 -16.85 -11.70 -13.23
C HIS A 302 -18.19 -12.10 -12.61
N ASP A 303 -19.29 -12.05 -13.38
CA ASP A 303 -20.62 -12.35 -12.88
C ASP A 303 -20.78 -13.84 -12.52
N ARG A 304 -20.20 -14.75 -13.31
CA ARG A 304 -20.15 -16.19 -12.99
C ARG A 304 -19.39 -16.47 -11.70
N LEU A 305 -18.23 -15.84 -11.50
CA LEU A 305 -17.44 -15.97 -10.27
C LEU A 305 -18.16 -15.34 -9.07
N LYS A 306 -18.76 -14.18 -9.26
CA LYS A 306 -19.53 -13.50 -8.20
C LYS A 306 -20.74 -14.31 -7.74
N ALA A 307 -21.45 -14.96 -8.67
CA ALA A 307 -22.53 -15.88 -8.34
C ALA A 307 -22.04 -17.09 -7.52
N ARG A 308 -20.76 -17.49 -7.66
CA ARG A 308 -20.10 -18.53 -6.87
C ARG A 308 -19.43 -18.02 -5.59
N GLY A 309 -19.59 -16.73 -5.28
CA GLY A 309 -19.11 -16.12 -4.04
C GLY A 309 -17.70 -15.54 -4.12
N PHE A 310 -17.12 -15.32 -5.30
CA PHE A 310 -15.79 -14.75 -5.50
C PHE A 310 -15.85 -13.43 -6.26
N VAL A 311 -15.03 -12.46 -5.85
CA VAL A 311 -14.91 -11.15 -6.52
C VAL A 311 -13.48 -10.96 -6.98
N ILE A 312 -13.31 -10.74 -8.28
CA ILE A 312 -12.05 -10.34 -8.92
C ILE A 312 -12.20 -8.96 -9.56
N TYR A 313 -11.10 -8.31 -9.94
CA TYR A 313 -11.15 -7.01 -10.63
C TYR A 313 -10.48 -7.08 -12.00
N GLU A 314 -11.03 -6.33 -12.95
CA GLU A 314 -10.35 -6.00 -14.20
C GLU A 314 -9.09 -5.16 -13.94
N GLY A 315 -8.24 -4.96 -14.94
CA GLY A 315 -7.14 -4.00 -14.92
C GLY A 315 -7.65 -2.57 -14.65
N GLN A 316 -6.73 -1.62 -14.60
CA GLN A 316 -7.06 -0.20 -14.45
C GLN A 316 -6.62 0.59 -15.68
N GLY A 317 -7.35 1.67 -16.00
CA GLY A 317 -7.06 2.50 -17.17
C GLY A 317 -7.06 1.67 -18.46
N TRP A 318 -6.08 1.87 -19.33
CA TRP A 318 -5.95 1.10 -20.57
C TRP A 318 -5.71 -0.39 -20.34
N PHE A 319 -5.08 -0.76 -19.22
CA PHE A 319 -4.78 -2.15 -18.84
C PHE A 319 -6.05 -2.99 -18.56
N ALA A 320 -7.21 -2.35 -18.32
CA ALA A 320 -8.50 -3.01 -18.21
C ALA A 320 -8.93 -3.75 -19.48
N ARG A 321 -8.33 -3.41 -20.63
CA ARG A 321 -8.61 -4.06 -21.92
C ARG A 321 -7.72 -5.28 -22.19
N GLU A 322 -6.68 -5.47 -21.38
CA GLU A 322 -5.64 -6.48 -21.63
C GLU A 322 -5.59 -7.55 -20.55
N ALA A 323 -6.05 -7.24 -19.33
CA ALA A 323 -5.82 -8.11 -18.19
C ALA A 323 -6.88 -7.93 -17.09
N PHE A 324 -7.03 -8.97 -16.27
CA PHE A 324 -7.72 -8.92 -14.99
C PHE A 324 -6.76 -9.24 -13.85
N ARG A 325 -7.16 -8.90 -12.64
CA ARG A 325 -6.33 -9.05 -11.44
C ARG A 325 -6.98 -9.96 -10.43
N VAL A 326 -6.19 -10.86 -9.89
CA VAL A 326 -6.53 -11.70 -8.75
C VAL A 326 -5.59 -11.37 -7.60
N ALA A 327 -6.14 -10.94 -6.48
CA ALA A 327 -5.39 -10.66 -5.26
C ALA A 327 -5.62 -11.78 -4.23
N ASN A 328 -4.60 -12.06 -3.43
CA ASN A 328 -4.66 -13.04 -2.34
C ASN A 328 -4.49 -12.41 -0.96
N MET A 329 -4.70 -11.08 -0.87
CA MET A 329 -4.69 -10.33 0.39
C MET A 329 -5.90 -10.68 1.25
N GLY A 330 -5.74 -10.54 2.56
CA GLY A 330 -6.82 -10.73 3.51
C GLY A 330 -6.67 -11.98 4.38
N ALA A 331 -7.64 -12.16 5.27
CA ALA A 331 -7.74 -13.34 6.14
C ALA A 331 -8.36 -14.51 5.37
N LEU A 332 -7.63 -15.04 4.40
CA LEU A 332 -8.03 -16.14 3.52
C LEU A 332 -7.24 -17.41 3.82
N ALA A 333 -7.92 -18.56 3.80
CA ALA A 333 -7.33 -19.87 3.99
C ALA A 333 -6.91 -20.49 2.65
N ARG A 334 -6.01 -21.47 2.70
CA ARG A 334 -5.59 -22.25 1.53
C ARG A 334 -6.77 -22.86 0.78
N SER A 335 -7.78 -23.36 1.50
CA SER A 335 -9.01 -23.93 0.93
C SER A 335 -9.85 -22.92 0.17
N ASP A 336 -9.76 -21.62 0.49
CA ASP A 336 -10.47 -20.57 -0.25
C ASP A 336 -9.89 -20.43 -1.66
N PHE A 337 -8.57 -20.55 -1.81
CA PHE A 337 -7.91 -20.52 -3.11
C PHE A 337 -8.17 -21.78 -3.92
N GLU A 338 -8.25 -22.95 -3.28
CA GLU A 338 -8.63 -24.21 -3.93
C GLU A 338 -10.05 -24.13 -4.51
N ARG A 339 -11.00 -23.63 -3.72
CA ARG A 339 -12.39 -23.40 -4.18
C ARG A 339 -12.48 -22.34 -5.29
N PHE A 340 -11.67 -21.29 -5.19
CA PHE A 340 -11.63 -20.27 -6.24
C PHE A 340 -11.11 -20.82 -7.56
N LEU A 341 -10.02 -21.61 -7.55
CA LEU A 341 -9.47 -22.20 -8.77
C LEU A 341 -10.47 -23.15 -9.44
N ALA A 342 -11.19 -23.97 -8.68
CA ALA A 342 -12.26 -24.81 -9.22
C ALA A 342 -13.40 -23.98 -9.83
N ALA A 343 -13.83 -22.91 -9.13
CA ALA A 343 -14.85 -22.00 -9.64
C ALA A 343 -14.39 -21.23 -10.90
N LEU A 344 -13.10 -20.89 -10.99
CA LEU A 344 -12.51 -20.24 -12.15
C LEU A 344 -12.50 -21.20 -13.36
N GLU A 345 -12.08 -22.45 -13.17
CA GLU A 345 -12.10 -23.49 -14.21
C GLU A 345 -13.50 -23.66 -14.80
N GLU A 346 -14.53 -23.85 -13.96
CA GLU A 346 -15.93 -23.95 -14.39
C GLU A 346 -16.45 -22.68 -15.06
N SER A 347 -15.86 -21.50 -14.74
CA SER A 347 -16.30 -20.22 -15.28
C SER A 347 -15.61 -19.87 -16.61
N LEU A 348 -14.49 -20.50 -16.92
CA LEU A 348 -13.80 -20.36 -18.21
C LEU A 348 -14.36 -21.30 -19.29
N ALA A 349 -14.98 -22.42 -18.88
CA ALA A 349 -15.71 -23.32 -19.76
C ALA A 349 -17.04 -22.70 -20.25
#